data_af36eda835408f727a7ea090c1bc5026
#
_entry.id   af36eda835408f727a7ea090c1bc5026
#
_cell.length_a   1.000
_cell.length_b   1.000
_cell.length_c   1.000
_cell.angle_alpha   90.00
_cell.angle_beta   90.00
_cell.angle_gamma   90.00
#
_symmetry.space_group_name_H-M   'P 1'
#
loop_
_entity.id
_entity.type
_entity.pdbx_description
1 polymer ?
#
loop_
_entity_poly.entity_id
_entity_poly.type
_entity_poly.pdbx_seq_one_letter_code
_entity_poly.pdbx_strand_id
1 'polypeptide(L)'
;KVIAKKSIKVKVTPEIAIKAISCEEDAASETLIKYPNKYRWNVSLKPANASLASVTFRSSDKSIATISKSGVITPLKEGNITMTAKYKKVILKRRFHVTIPLKKLTTRHQKISMPYGTFRTLSVNFKPWNASDKKLTWSTNNDTVAVVDENGHVTTRGVGVAVITATSIKNPSRKCNITITVTAENGLLSTEDLDYFDLKDGDRLMIIAHPDDDLLWGGGNMIQEIKELKETGNNYFVVCLTNGSYDSRARDFDSAMNDIGAKHVILRYPDLYRRHQVAWDPYTNYITQDIRRVMNYRNWSKIVTHNPDGEYGHQHHKKTDELVTAVSHENAEHYDKLYYFEKFYTQDAIPEGLAKLPSDVAQKKHALIFKNYFDRGAIRMYEYFNDYENW
;
A
#
# COMPACT_ATOMS: atom_id res chain seq x y z
N LYS A 1 -34.59 -31.86 -77.92
CA LYS A 1 -33.74 -32.58 -76.96
C LYS A 1 -34.51 -32.69 -75.67
N VAL A 2 -34.99 -33.88 -75.29
CA VAL A 2 -35.66 -34.19 -74.05
C VAL A 2 -34.55 -34.42 -73.03
N ILE A 3 -34.45 -33.51 -71.99
CA ILE A 3 -33.53 -33.74 -70.91
C ILE A 3 -34.25 -34.66 -69.92
N ALA A 4 -33.78 -35.91 -69.80
CA ALA A 4 -34.29 -36.88 -68.86
C ALA A 4 -34.00 -36.36 -67.41
N LYS A 5 -35.02 -36.04 -66.64
CA LYS A 5 -34.91 -35.78 -65.21
C LYS A 5 -34.60 -37.06 -64.44
N LYS A 6 -33.34 -37.21 -64.02
CA LYS A 6 -32.92 -38.31 -63.15
C LYS A 6 -33.37 -37.99 -61.73
N SER A 7 -34.39 -38.64 -61.23
CA SER A 7 -34.82 -38.49 -59.82
C SER A 7 -33.89 -39.32 -58.92
N ILE A 8 -33.20 -38.70 -57.98
CA ILE A 8 -32.42 -39.39 -56.98
C ILE A 8 -33.34 -39.66 -55.79
N LYS A 9 -33.64 -40.95 -55.58
CA LYS A 9 -34.34 -41.36 -54.33
C LYS A 9 -33.35 -41.30 -53.15
N VAL A 10 -33.48 -40.25 -52.32
CA VAL A 10 -32.73 -40.17 -51.06
C VAL A 10 -33.42 -41.09 -50.05
N LYS A 11 -32.74 -42.15 -49.64
CA LYS A 11 -33.20 -43.03 -48.56
C LYS A 11 -32.99 -42.32 -47.22
N VAL A 12 -34.02 -41.68 -46.69
CA VAL A 12 -33.96 -41.07 -45.36
C VAL A 12 -34.06 -42.21 -44.35
N THR A 13 -32.94 -42.51 -43.66
CA THR A 13 -32.98 -43.40 -42.50
C THR A 13 -33.65 -42.64 -41.36
N PRO A 14 -34.65 -43.22 -40.70
CA PRO A 14 -35.36 -42.55 -39.60
C PRO A 14 -34.36 -42.25 -38.46
N GLU A 15 -34.46 -41.05 -37.90
CA GLU A 15 -33.64 -40.62 -36.77
C GLU A 15 -33.94 -41.54 -35.55
N ILE A 16 -32.89 -42.14 -34.98
CA ILE A 16 -32.99 -42.94 -33.77
C ILE A 16 -33.26 -42.04 -32.56
N ALA A 17 -34.44 -42.21 -31.94
CA ALA A 17 -34.81 -41.39 -30.83
C ALA A 17 -33.93 -41.64 -29.60
N ILE A 18 -33.35 -40.57 -29.03
CA ILE A 18 -32.54 -40.63 -27.82
C ILE A 18 -33.49 -40.71 -26.60
N LYS A 19 -33.32 -41.75 -25.80
CA LYS A 19 -34.09 -42.02 -24.57
C LYS A 19 -33.39 -41.48 -23.33
N ALA A 20 -32.07 -41.47 -23.29
CA ALA A 20 -31.26 -40.90 -22.21
C ALA A 20 -29.93 -40.31 -22.73
N ILE A 21 -29.44 -39.30 -22.03
CA ILE A 21 -28.10 -38.71 -22.18
C ILE A 21 -27.43 -38.81 -20.79
N SER A 22 -26.23 -39.41 -20.73
CA SER A 22 -25.42 -39.55 -19.51
C SER A 22 -23.99 -39.20 -19.77
N CYS A 23 -23.19 -39.04 -18.73
CA CYS A 23 -21.74 -38.94 -18.78
C CYS A 23 -21.13 -39.81 -17.68
N GLU A 24 -19.89 -40.24 -17.84
CA GLU A 24 -19.18 -41.12 -16.90
C GLU A 24 -18.81 -40.43 -15.58
N GLU A 25 -18.72 -39.11 -15.61
CA GLU A 25 -18.32 -38.32 -14.44
C GLU A 25 -19.49 -38.17 -13.46
N ASP A 26 -19.21 -38.21 -12.16
CA ASP A 26 -20.18 -38.04 -11.11
C ASP A 26 -20.91 -36.68 -11.23
N ALA A 27 -22.24 -36.70 -11.21
CA ALA A 27 -23.09 -35.51 -11.35
C ALA A 27 -22.90 -34.49 -10.21
N ALA A 28 -22.42 -34.91 -9.04
CA ALA A 28 -22.21 -34.09 -7.87
C ALA A 28 -20.86 -33.34 -7.89
N SER A 29 -19.87 -33.82 -8.66
CA SER A 29 -18.53 -33.18 -8.72
C SER A 29 -18.45 -32.10 -9.80
N GLU A 30 -17.71 -31.05 -9.53
CA GLU A 30 -17.40 -29.99 -10.50
C GLU A 30 -16.16 -30.37 -11.33
N THR A 31 -16.26 -30.31 -12.66
CA THR A 31 -15.14 -30.64 -13.52
C THR A 31 -14.26 -29.40 -13.78
N LEU A 32 -12.98 -29.52 -13.49
CA LEU A 32 -12.00 -28.44 -13.66
C LEU A 32 -11.47 -28.37 -15.10
N ILE A 33 -11.60 -27.22 -15.75
CA ILE A 33 -11.04 -26.96 -17.09
C ILE A 33 -9.91 -25.94 -16.96
N LYS A 34 -8.69 -26.33 -17.37
CA LYS A 34 -7.51 -25.45 -17.34
C LYS A 34 -7.35 -24.72 -18.68
N TYR A 35 -7.54 -23.41 -18.69
CA TYR A 35 -7.25 -22.55 -19.85
C TYR A 35 -5.78 -22.66 -20.28
N PRO A 36 -5.44 -22.69 -21.56
CA PRO A 36 -6.31 -22.59 -22.73
C PRO A 36 -6.77 -23.96 -23.30
N ASN A 37 -6.57 -25.03 -22.56
CA ASN A 37 -6.84 -26.37 -23.05
C ASN A 37 -8.34 -26.58 -23.29
N LYS A 38 -8.69 -27.11 -24.47
CA LYS A 38 -10.04 -27.54 -24.75
C LYS A 38 -10.35 -28.81 -23.97
N TYR A 39 -11.59 -28.95 -23.56
CA TYR A 39 -12.08 -30.12 -22.85
C TYR A 39 -13.20 -30.79 -23.67
N ARG A 40 -13.11 -32.10 -23.91
CA ARG A 40 -14.18 -32.85 -24.55
C ARG A 40 -15.12 -33.38 -23.46
N TRP A 41 -16.34 -32.90 -23.44
CA TRP A 41 -17.39 -33.45 -22.60
C TRP A 41 -17.97 -34.70 -23.28
N ASN A 42 -17.56 -35.87 -22.83
CA ASN A 42 -18.01 -37.15 -23.35
C ASN A 42 -19.41 -37.44 -22.79
N VAL A 43 -20.39 -37.44 -23.67
CA VAL A 43 -21.76 -37.82 -23.32
C VAL A 43 -22.07 -39.15 -24.00
N SER A 44 -22.75 -40.05 -23.27
CA SER A 44 -23.22 -41.33 -23.75
C SER A 44 -24.72 -41.26 -24.05
N LEU A 45 -25.15 -41.89 -25.08
CA LEU A 45 -26.54 -41.89 -25.52
C LEU A 45 -27.15 -43.28 -25.37
N LYS A 46 -28.45 -43.33 -25.01
CA LYS A 46 -29.26 -44.56 -25.06
C LYS A 46 -30.39 -44.34 -26.03
N PRO A 47 -30.56 -45.21 -27.06
CA PRO A 47 -29.68 -46.35 -27.37
C PRO A 47 -28.33 -45.89 -27.93
N ALA A 48 -27.26 -46.72 -27.81
CA ALA A 48 -25.88 -46.38 -28.13
C ALA A 48 -25.64 -46.03 -29.61
N ASN A 49 -26.49 -46.51 -30.51
CA ASN A 49 -26.45 -46.21 -31.93
C ASN A 49 -27.19 -44.92 -32.34
N ALA A 50 -27.66 -44.12 -31.35
CA ALA A 50 -28.23 -42.82 -31.64
C ALA A 50 -27.13 -41.80 -32.01
N SER A 51 -27.48 -40.82 -32.85
CA SER A 51 -26.52 -39.83 -33.34
C SER A 51 -26.34 -38.66 -32.37
N LEU A 52 -25.09 -38.35 -32.02
CA LEU A 52 -24.74 -37.15 -31.25
C LEU A 52 -25.10 -35.84 -31.98
N ALA A 53 -25.21 -35.91 -33.33
CA ALA A 53 -25.61 -34.74 -34.14
C ALA A 53 -27.02 -34.23 -33.81
N SER A 54 -27.87 -35.09 -33.23
CA SER A 54 -29.21 -34.70 -32.77
C SER A 54 -29.22 -34.03 -31.40
N VAL A 55 -28.10 -34.00 -30.69
CA VAL A 55 -27.96 -33.36 -29.38
C VAL A 55 -27.59 -31.89 -29.54
N THR A 56 -28.29 -31.01 -28.84
CA THR A 56 -27.93 -29.57 -28.74
C THR A 56 -27.15 -29.31 -27.49
N PHE A 57 -25.94 -28.79 -27.67
CA PHE A 57 -25.09 -28.35 -26.55
C PHE A 57 -25.20 -26.83 -26.31
N ARG A 58 -25.27 -26.44 -25.06
CA ARG A 58 -25.32 -25.02 -24.68
C ARG A 58 -24.45 -24.75 -23.43
N SER A 59 -23.81 -23.61 -23.41
CA SER A 59 -23.17 -23.02 -22.24
C SER A 59 -24.13 -22.04 -21.56
N SER A 60 -24.14 -22.02 -20.23
CA SER A 60 -24.88 -21.01 -19.45
C SER A 60 -24.28 -19.61 -19.60
N ASP A 61 -22.94 -19.53 -19.86
CA ASP A 61 -22.24 -18.26 -20.11
C ASP A 61 -21.16 -18.49 -21.19
N LYS A 62 -21.40 -17.94 -22.38
CA LYS A 62 -20.49 -18.02 -23.51
C LYS A 62 -19.28 -17.13 -23.37
N SER A 63 -19.27 -16.16 -22.45
CA SER A 63 -18.11 -15.33 -22.16
C SER A 63 -17.05 -16.08 -21.33
N ILE A 64 -17.48 -17.09 -20.55
CA ILE A 64 -16.57 -17.94 -19.77
C ILE A 64 -16.08 -19.11 -20.59
N ALA A 65 -16.99 -19.85 -21.27
CA ALA A 65 -16.60 -20.88 -22.19
C ALA A 65 -17.71 -21.16 -23.23
N THR A 66 -17.29 -21.57 -24.42
CA THR A 66 -18.18 -22.04 -25.48
C THR A 66 -18.15 -23.56 -25.59
N ILE A 67 -19.18 -24.15 -26.21
CA ILE A 67 -19.25 -25.57 -26.48
C ILE A 67 -19.65 -25.82 -27.95
N SER A 68 -18.95 -26.69 -28.61
CA SER A 68 -19.23 -27.06 -29.99
C SER A 68 -20.39 -28.07 -30.12
N LYS A 69 -20.88 -28.26 -31.33
CA LYS A 69 -21.88 -29.31 -31.63
C LYS A 69 -21.38 -30.74 -31.36
N SER A 70 -20.07 -30.94 -31.26
CA SER A 70 -19.45 -32.23 -30.92
C SER A 70 -19.13 -32.37 -29.44
N GLY A 71 -19.55 -31.44 -28.58
CA GLY A 71 -19.31 -31.50 -27.14
C GLY A 71 -17.92 -31.01 -26.69
N VAL A 72 -17.17 -30.31 -27.57
CA VAL A 72 -15.87 -29.76 -27.20
C VAL A 72 -16.06 -28.38 -26.56
N ILE A 73 -15.65 -28.27 -25.30
CA ILE A 73 -15.67 -27.02 -24.52
C ILE A 73 -14.39 -26.25 -24.77
N THR A 74 -14.50 -25.00 -25.16
CA THR A 74 -13.38 -24.06 -25.32
C THR A 74 -13.46 -22.99 -24.21
N PRO A 75 -12.54 -23.00 -23.23
CA PRO A 75 -12.50 -22.01 -22.16
C PRO A 75 -12.03 -20.66 -22.70
N LEU A 76 -12.60 -19.55 -22.20
CA LEU A 76 -12.28 -18.18 -22.59
C LEU A 76 -11.86 -17.33 -21.40
N LYS A 77 -12.53 -17.50 -20.25
CA LYS A 77 -12.34 -16.71 -19.04
C LYS A 77 -12.54 -17.61 -17.81
N GLU A 78 -11.93 -17.25 -16.69
CA GLU A 78 -12.20 -17.89 -15.40
C GLU A 78 -13.67 -17.76 -14.99
N GLY A 79 -14.18 -18.81 -14.38
CA GLY A 79 -15.52 -18.79 -13.80
C GLY A 79 -16.21 -20.13 -13.83
N ASN A 80 -17.37 -20.16 -13.17
CA ASN A 80 -18.25 -21.32 -13.08
C ASN A 80 -19.27 -21.27 -14.21
N ILE A 81 -19.47 -22.40 -14.86
CA ILE A 81 -20.44 -22.56 -15.94
C ILE A 81 -21.21 -23.87 -15.81
N THR A 82 -22.42 -23.87 -16.33
CA THR A 82 -23.20 -25.07 -16.52
C THR A 82 -23.32 -25.36 -18.00
N MET A 83 -22.85 -26.53 -18.42
CA MET A 83 -23.06 -27.05 -19.76
C MET A 83 -24.32 -27.90 -19.78
N THR A 84 -25.09 -27.75 -20.84
CA THR A 84 -26.35 -28.49 -21.08
C THR A 84 -26.26 -29.25 -22.39
N ALA A 85 -26.51 -30.55 -22.34
CA ALA A 85 -26.76 -31.40 -23.50
C ALA A 85 -28.28 -31.73 -23.54
N LYS A 86 -28.95 -31.43 -24.64
CA LYS A 86 -30.41 -31.56 -24.77
C LYS A 86 -30.84 -32.24 -26.07
N TYR A 87 -31.73 -33.17 -25.95
CA TYR A 87 -32.50 -33.74 -27.08
C TYR A 87 -33.99 -33.79 -26.67
N LYS A 88 -34.85 -33.02 -27.33
CA LYS A 88 -36.28 -32.88 -26.98
C LYS A 88 -36.50 -32.63 -25.47
N LYS A 89 -37.08 -33.56 -24.75
CA LYS A 89 -37.32 -33.49 -23.28
C LYS A 89 -36.16 -34.07 -22.45
N VAL A 90 -35.22 -34.76 -23.07
CA VAL A 90 -34.04 -35.36 -22.39
C VAL A 90 -32.99 -34.32 -22.21
N ILE A 91 -32.57 -34.03 -20.96
CA ILE A 91 -31.63 -32.99 -20.61
C ILE A 91 -30.61 -33.55 -19.63
N LEU A 92 -29.30 -33.32 -19.96
CA LEU A 92 -28.16 -33.50 -19.03
C LEU A 92 -27.53 -32.15 -18.75
N LYS A 93 -27.34 -31.81 -17.49
CA LYS A 93 -26.61 -30.60 -17.06
C LYS A 93 -25.38 -31.00 -16.27
N ARG A 94 -24.26 -30.27 -16.48
CA ARG A 94 -23.00 -30.48 -15.78
C ARG A 94 -22.37 -29.15 -15.43
N ARG A 95 -21.82 -29.01 -14.19
CA ARG A 95 -21.04 -27.87 -13.77
C ARG A 95 -19.57 -28.06 -14.13
N PHE A 96 -18.95 -26.99 -14.58
CA PHE A 96 -17.52 -26.89 -14.90
C PHE A 96 -16.97 -25.62 -14.30
N HIS A 97 -15.76 -25.69 -13.82
CA HIS A 97 -15.00 -24.53 -13.36
C HIS A 97 -13.80 -24.30 -14.29
N VAL A 98 -13.74 -23.13 -14.91
CA VAL A 98 -12.59 -22.72 -15.74
C VAL A 98 -11.60 -22.01 -14.85
N THR A 99 -10.36 -22.49 -14.84
CA THR A 99 -9.22 -21.83 -14.17
C THR A 99 -8.17 -21.38 -15.17
N ILE A 100 -7.52 -20.28 -14.86
CA ILE A 100 -6.38 -19.76 -15.63
C ILE A 100 -5.10 -20.00 -14.83
N PRO A 101 -4.29 -21.02 -15.15
CA PRO A 101 -3.10 -21.36 -14.39
C PRO A 101 -2.05 -20.23 -14.43
N LEU A 102 -1.44 -19.94 -13.28
CA LEU A 102 -0.27 -19.08 -13.22
C LEU A 102 0.91 -19.78 -13.94
N LYS A 103 1.47 -19.11 -14.94
CA LYS A 103 2.62 -19.61 -15.72
C LYS A 103 3.95 -19.06 -15.19
N LYS A 104 3.97 -17.79 -14.78
CA LYS A 104 5.20 -17.11 -14.34
C LYS A 104 4.87 -15.95 -13.40
N LEU A 105 5.72 -15.74 -12.40
CA LEU A 105 5.85 -14.49 -11.62
C LEU A 105 7.02 -13.68 -12.16
N THR A 106 6.87 -12.39 -12.25
CA THR A 106 7.93 -11.46 -12.67
C THR A 106 7.84 -10.18 -11.86
N THR A 107 8.92 -9.42 -11.80
CA THR A 107 8.94 -8.08 -11.22
C THR A 107 9.51 -7.09 -12.23
N ARG A 108 9.15 -5.82 -12.08
CA ARG A 108 9.74 -4.73 -12.87
C ARG A 108 11.19 -4.48 -12.43
N HIS A 109 11.45 -4.60 -11.13
CA HIS A 109 12.75 -4.33 -10.53
C HIS A 109 13.29 -5.61 -9.87
N GLN A 110 14.25 -6.28 -10.51
CA GLN A 110 14.90 -7.47 -9.96
C GLN A 110 16.00 -7.13 -8.93
N LYS A 111 16.53 -5.93 -9.01
CA LYS A 111 17.53 -5.40 -8.07
C LYS A 111 17.05 -4.03 -7.59
N ILE A 112 17.08 -3.83 -6.30
CA ILE A 112 16.64 -2.59 -5.64
C ILE A 112 17.72 -2.23 -4.62
N SER A 113 18.24 -1.02 -4.71
CA SER A 113 19.06 -0.43 -3.64
C SER A 113 18.12 0.30 -2.67
N MET A 114 18.32 0.10 -1.39
CA MET A 114 17.55 0.75 -0.32
C MET A 114 18.54 1.20 0.77
N PRO A 115 18.37 2.41 1.31
CA PRO A 115 19.08 2.82 2.51
C PRO A 115 18.76 1.89 3.68
N TYR A 116 19.70 1.79 4.63
CA TYR A 116 19.46 1.13 5.91
C TYR A 116 18.30 1.80 6.67
N GLY A 117 17.47 1.01 7.35
CA GLY A 117 16.37 1.54 8.14
C GLY A 117 15.13 1.97 7.35
N THR A 118 15.09 1.73 6.05
CA THR A 118 13.94 2.09 5.21
C THR A 118 13.03 0.89 4.93
N PHE A 119 11.82 1.18 4.45
CA PHE A 119 10.88 0.14 4.05
C PHE A 119 10.27 0.43 2.66
N ARG A 120 9.82 -0.63 2.01
CA ARG A 120 9.21 -0.55 0.68
C ARG A 120 8.28 -1.73 0.44
N THR A 121 7.13 -1.47 -0.19
CA THR A 121 6.27 -2.54 -0.70
C THR A 121 6.77 -3.04 -2.04
N LEU A 122 7.01 -4.34 -2.14
CA LEU A 122 7.38 -5.00 -3.38
C LEU A 122 6.13 -5.40 -4.15
N SER A 123 6.23 -5.30 -5.47
CA SER A 123 5.18 -5.76 -6.38
C SER A 123 5.70 -6.81 -7.35
N VAL A 124 4.86 -7.78 -7.64
CA VAL A 124 5.12 -8.80 -8.66
C VAL A 124 3.99 -8.83 -9.68
N ASN A 125 4.36 -9.17 -10.91
CA ASN A 125 3.44 -9.31 -12.02
C ASN A 125 3.13 -10.79 -12.26
N PHE A 126 1.86 -11.09 -12.42
CA PHE A 126 1.37 -12.43 -12.75
C PHE A 126 1.28 -12.59 -14.26
N LYS A 127 1.77 -13.71 -14.79
CA LYS A 127 1.61 -14.05 -16.20
C LYS A 127 0.92 -15.41 -16.33
N PRO A 128 -0.26 -15.47 -16.95
CA PRO A 128 -1.02 -14.32 -17.47
C PRO A 128 -1.53 -13.42 -16.32
N TRP A 129 -1.77 -12.13 -16.62
CA TRP A 129 -2.19 -11.13 -15.63
C TRP A 129 -3.52 -11.48 -14.94
N ASN A 130 -4.37 -12.25 -15.63
CA ASN A 130 -5.67 -12.73 -15.15
C ASN A 130 -5.61 -14.16 -14.59
N ALA A 131 -4.44 -14.64 -14.13
CA ALA A 131 -4.33 -15.93 -13.46
C ALA A 131 -5.32 -16.03 -12.28
N SER A 132 -5.94 -17.22 -12.15
CA SER A 132 -7.02 -17.46 -11.16
C SER A 132 -6.55 -17.38 -9.71
N ASP A 133 -5.29 -17.71 -9.47
CA ASP A 133 -4.70 -17.68 -8.13
C ASP A 133 -3.50 -16.75 -8.10
N LYS A 134 -3.60 -15.72 -7.25
CA LYS A 134 -2.57 -14.69 -7.05
C LYS A 134 -2.06 -14.63 -5.62
N LYS A 135 -2.43 -15.59 -4.78
CA LYS A 135 -1.94 -15.63 -3.39
C LYS A 135 -0.47 -16.01 -3.36
N LEU A 136 0.29 -15.25 -2.59
CA LEU A 136 1.73 -15.38 -2.45
C LEU A 136 2.12 -15.62 -1.00
N THR A 137 3.25 -16.28 -0.82
CA THR A 137 4.07 -16.21 0.39
C THR A 137 5.36 -15.45 0.06
N TRP A 138 5.88 -14.74 1.04
CA TRP A 138 7.12 -13.99 0.94
C TRP A 138 8.15 -14.55 1.92
N SER A 139 9.40 -14.56 1.53
CA SER A 139 10.52 -14.96 2.38
C SER A 139 11.77 -14.17 2.04
N THR A 140 12.68 -14.08 3.01
CA THR A 140 14.02 -13.54 2.83
C THR A 140 15.05 -14.66 3.04
N ASN A 141 16.19 -14.56 2.39
CA ASN A 141 17.34 -15.44 2.66
C ASN A 141 18.29 -14.85 3.70
N ASN A 142 18.09 -13.58 4.10
CA ASN A 142 18.94 -12.91 5.08
C ASN A 142 18.12 -11.85 5.85
N ASP A 143 17.59 -12.26 6.99
CA ASP A 143 16.72 -11.43 7.84
C ASP A 143 17.50 -10.41 8.68
N THR A 144 18.82 -10.54 8.79
CA THR A 144 19.69 -9.53 9.40
C THR A 144 19.89 -8.32 8.49
N VAL A 145 19.72 -8.48 7.18
CA VAL A 145 19.82 -7.40 6.17
C VAL A 145 18.45 -6.84 5.84
N ALA A 146 17.48 -7.67 5.54
CA ALA A 146 16.11 -7.23 5.23
C ALA A 146 15.08 -8.31 5.59
N VAL A 147 13.96 -7.89 6.16
CA VAL A 147 12.79 -8.74 6.42
C VAL A 147 11.66 -8.38 5.48
N VAL A 148 10.73 -9.33 5.29
CA VAL A 148 9.53 -9.12 4.48
C VAL A 148 8.32 -9.68 5.19
N ASP A 149 7.19 -8.98 5.16
CA ASP A 149 5.92 -9.45 5.70
C ASP A 149 5.09 -10.22 4.65
N GLU A 150 3.92 -10.69 5.07
CA GLU A 150 2.98 -11.44 4.21
C GLU A 150 2.40 -10.64 3.04
N ASN A 151 2.47 -9.30 3.09
CA ASN A 151 1.99 -8.38 2.07
C ASN A 151 3.09 -7.92 1.10
N GLY A 152 4.34 -8.38 1.32
CA GLY A 152 5.50 -7.98 0.52
C GLY A 152 6.10 -6.64 0.94
N HIS A 153 5.82 -6.16 2.17
CA HIS A 153 6.51 -5.01 2.74
C HIS A 153 7.88 -5.44 3.24
N VAL A 154 8.92 -4.91 2.63
CA VAL A 154 10.31 -5.14 3.00
C VAL A 154 10.77 -4.02 3.91
N THR A 155 11.41 -4.39 5.03
CA THR A 155 12.10 -3.46 5.95
C THR A 155 13.57 -3.83 6.01
N THR A 156 14.45 -2.85 5.79
CA THR A 156 15.91 -3.03 5.84
C THR A 156 16.40 -2.94 7.30
N ARG A 157 17.30 -3.86 7.68
CA ARG A 157 17.80 -4.01 9.08
C ARG A 157 19.31 -3.95 9.23
N GLY A 158 20.04 -4.15 8.14
CA GLY A 158 21.51 -4.16 8.14
C GLY A 158 22.06 -3.93 6.75
N VAL A 159 23.27 -3.36 6.66
CA VAL A 159 23.99 -3.17 5.40
C VAL A 159 24.35 -4.55 4.82
N GLY A 160 24.16 -4.72 3.51
CA GLY A 160 24.45 -5.97 2.83
C GLY A 160 23.47 -6.30 1.72
N VAL A 161 23.35 -7.57 1.42
CA VAL A 161 22.46 -8.07 0.36
C VAL A 161 21.51 -9.12 0.91
N ALA A 162 20.24 -8.97 0.62
CA ALA A 162 19.20 -9.96 0.87
C ALA A 162 18.45 -10.28 -0.42
N VAL A 163 17.98 -11.50 -0.56
CA VAL A 163 17.09 -11.92 -1.65
C VAL A 163 15.71 -12.19 -1.09
N ILE A 164 14.76 -11.36 -1.50
CA ILE A 164 13.35 -11.55 -1.18
C ILE A 164 12.71 -12.41 -2.27
N THR A 165 12.02 -13.47 -1.85
CA THR A 165 11.36 -14.43 -2.75
C THR A 165 9.85 -14.37 -2.58
N ALA A 166 9.15 -14.03 -3.65
CA ALA A 166 7.70 -14.21 -3.76
C ALA A 166 7.41 -15.59 -4.33
N THR A 167 6.61 -16.41 -3.66
CA THR A 167 6.26 -17.78 -4.06
C THR A 167 4.74 -17.93 -4.14
N SER A 168 4.22 -18.48 -5.25
CA SER A 168 2.80 -18.81 -5.37
C SER A 168 2.41 -19.92 -4.39
N ILE A 169 1.39 -19.68 -3.57
CA ILE A 169 0.88 -20.68 -2.62
C ILE A 169 0.39 -21.93 -3.34
N LYS A 170 -0.39 -21.76 -4.43
CA LYS A 170 -0.98 -22.86 -5.18
C LYS A 170 0.00 -23.62 -6.07
N ASN A 171 1.05 -22.93 -6.53
CA ASN A 171 2.09 -23.54 -7.36
C ASN A 171 3.48 -23.08 -6.89
N PRO A 172 4.06 -23.72 -5.86
CA PRO A 172 5.35 -23.29 -5.27
C PRO A 172 6.55 -23.32 -6.22
N SER A 173 6.42 -23.98 -7.39
CA SER A 173 7.44 -23.90 -8.44
C SER A 173 7.48 -22.53 -9.14
N ARG A 174 6.46 -21.70 -8.96
CA ARG A 174 6.38 -20.34 -9.51
C ARG A 174 6.88 -19.35 -8.47
N LYS A 175 8.10 -18.89 -8.66
CA LYS A 175 8.82 -17.96 -7.76
C LYS A 175 9.33 -16.76 -8.54
N CYS A 176 9.52 -15.66 -7.82
CA CYS A 176 10.17 -14.45 -8.33
C CYS A 176 11.10 -13.93 -7.25
N ASN A 177 12.38 -13.75 -7.59
CA ASN A 177 13.39 -13.23 -6.68
C ASN A 177 13.64 -11.75 -6.94
N ILE A 178 13.82 -10.99 -5.86
CA ILE A 178 14.15 -9.57 -5.87
C ILE A 178 15.35 -9.40 -4.95
N THR A 179 16.45 -8.94 -5.50
CA THR A 179 17.67 -8.64 -4.72
C THR A 179 17.55 -7.26 -4.12
N ILE A 180 17.63 -7.18 -2.81
CA ILE A 180 17.70 -5.94 -2.04
C ILE A 180 19.16 -5.74 -1.66
N THR A 181 19.77 -4.64 -2.12
CA THR A 181 21.08 -4.19 -1.65
C THR A 181 20.84 -3.06 -0.66
N VAL A 182 21.20 -3.27 0.59
CA VAL A 182 21.10 -2.27 1.64
C VAL A 182 22.41 -1.55 1.74
N THR A 183 22.38 -0.25 1.52
CA THR A 183 23.55 0.62 1.55
C THR A 183 23.61 1.42 2.85
N ALA A 184 24.81 1.82 3.25
CA ALA A 184 25.03 2.67 4.43
C ALA A 184 24.81 4.16 4.12
N GLU A 185 24.19 4.51 2.98
CA GLU A 185 24.10 5.89 2.53
C GLU A 185 23.06 6.70 3.33
N ASN A 186 23.56 7.73 3.88
CA ASN A 186 23.19 9.12 4.14
C ASN A 186 21.69 9.46 4.19
N GLY A 187 20.93 8.95 5.19
CA GLY A 187 19.59 9.47 5.46
C GLY A 187 18.54 9.23 4.34
N LEU A 188 17.36 9.78 4.53
CA LEU A 188 16.24 9.67 3.59
C LEU A 188 16.02 10.93 2.74
N LEU A 189 16.68 12.02 3.13
CA LEU A 189 16.52 13.34 2.53
C LEU A 189 17.82 13.71 1.77
N SER A 190 17.72 14.01 0.50
CA SER A 190 18.82 14.53 -0.30
C SER A 190 18.79 16.07 -0.39
N THR A 191 19.86 16.69 -0.89
CA THR A 191 19.84 18.12 -1.17
C THR A 191 18.87 18.46 -2.29
N GLU A 192 18.77 17.59 -3.30
CA GLU A 192 17.84 17.73 -4.43
C GLU A 192 16.39 17.68 -3.96
N ASP A 193 16.08 16.91 -2.91
CA ASP A 193 14.75 16.92 -2.31
C ASP A 193 14.43 18.27 -1.67
N LEU A 194 15.42 18.90 -1.01
CA LEU A 194 15.26 20.22 -0.40
C LEU A 194 15.14 21.34 -1.44
N ASP A 195 15.84 21.23 -2.57
CA ASP A 195 15.77 22.20 -3.68
C ASP A 195 14.34 22.32 -4.25
N TYR A 196 13.55 21.24 -4.16
CA TYR A 196 12.16 21.22 -4.62
C TYR A 196 11.27 22.22 -3.87
N PHE A 197 11.59 22.55 -2.61
CA PHE A 197 10.71 23.35 -1.74
C PHE A 197 10.91 24.86 -1.86
N ASP A 198 11.84 25.35 -2.71
CA ASP A 198 12.14 26.80 -2.82
C ASP A 198 12.29 27.46 -1.45
N LEU A 199 13.18 26.89 -0.62
CA LEU A 199 13.49 27.40 0.72
C LEU A 199 14.48 28.54 0.68
N LYS A 200 14.33 29.52 1.58
CA LYS A 200 15.12 30.76 1.61
C LYS A 200 15.76 31.00 2.98
N ASP A 201 16.80 31.81 2.99
CA ASP A 201 17.31 32.34 4.25
C ASP A 201 16.25 33.21 4.93
N GLY A 202 16.09 33.04 6.23
CA GLY A 202 15.04 33.66 7.00
C GLY A 202 13.74 32.86 7.12
N ASP A 203 13.60 31.74 6.39
CA ASP A 203 12.52 30.78 6.62
C ASP A 203 12.59 30.22 8.05
N ARG A 204 11.46 29.69 8.56
CA ARG A 204 11.40 28.99 9.86
C ARG A 204 11.33 27.48 9.63
N LEU A 205 11.99 26.72 10.51
CA LEU A 205 12.07 25.26 10.45
C LEU A 205 11.42 24.66 11.69
N MET A 206 10.61 23.62 11.48
CA MET A 206 10.12 22.75 12.54
C MET A 206 10.51 21.31 12.23
N ILE A 207 11.06 20.58 13.21
CA ILE A 207 11.43 19.17 13.10
C ILE A 207 10.65 18.39 14.15
N ILE A 208 9.79 17.47 13.72
CA ILE A 208 8.88 16.70 14.56
C ILE A 208 9.03 15.20 14.33
N ALA A 209 8.63 14.42 15.33
CA ALA A 209 8.68 12.97 15.27
C ALA A 209 7.55 12.38 14.44
N HIS A 210 6.30 12.79 14.65
CA HIS A 210 5.12 12.15 14.07
C HIS A 210 4.17 13.12 13.37
N PRO A 211 3.37 12.66 12.42
CA PRO A 211 2.19 13.40 11.95
C PRO A 211 1.20 13.58 13.09
N ASP A 212 0.81 14.78 13.40
CA ASP A 212 -0.02 15.34 14.47
C ASP A 212 0.74 16.21 15.47
N ASP A 213 2.03 15.98 15.71
CA ASP A 213 2.86 16.80 16.58
C ASP A 213 2.91 18.28 16.14
N ASP A 214 2.84 18.51 14.82
CA ASP A 214 2.81 19.82 14.18
C ASP A 214 1.70 20.73 14.73
N LEU A 215 0.48 20.22 14.76
CA LEU A 215 -0.67 20.98 15.24
C LEU A 215 -0.88 20.86 16.76
N LEU A 216 -0.56 19.70 17.35
CA LEU A 216 -0.75 19.51 18.79
C LEU A 216 0.13 20.45 19.61
N TRP A 217 1.42 20.52 19.27
CA TRP A 217 2.42 21.20 20.09
C TRP A 217 2.83 22.57 19.55
N GLY A 218 2.67 22.79 18.24
CA GLY A 218 3.15 24.01 17.57
C GLY A 218 2.13 24.75 16.70
N GLY A 219 0.90 24.26 16.60
CA GLY A 219 -0.07 24.75 15.62
C GLY A 219 -0.49 26.20 15.80
N GLY A 220 -0.63 26.66 17.04
CA GLY A 220 -1.03 28.03 17.34
C GLY A 220 0.05 29.02 16.98
N ASN A 221 1.28 28.77 17.41
CA ASN A 221 2.43 29.62 17.07
C ASN A 221 2.68 29.60 15.56
N MET A 222 2.62 28.42 14.91
CA MET A 222 2.78 28.29 13.46
C MET A 222 1.72 29.11 12.69
N ILE A 223 0.46 29.13 13.14
CA ILE A 223 -0.61 29.95 12.56
C ILE A 223 -0.26 31.45 12.57
N GLN A 224 0.28 31.92 13.68
CA GLN A 224 0.68 33.34 13.84
C GLN A 224 1.91 33.64 12.99
N GLU A 225 2.93 32.82 13.08
CA GLU A 225 4.20 32.98 12.39
C GLU A 225 4.10 32.91 10.87
N ILE A 226 3.26 32.04 10.31
CA ILE A 226 3.00 31.99 8.87
C ILE A 226 2.37 33.29 8.36
N LYS A 227 1.53 33.93 9.16
CA LYS A 227 0.97 35.23 8.80
C LYS A 227 2.07 36.29 8.65
N GLU A 228 3.01 36.35 9.62
CA GLU A 228 4.15 37.25 9.58
C GLU A 228 5.10 36.96 8.44
N LEU A 229 5.41 35.67 8.18
CA LEU A 229 6.31 35.24 7.12
C LEU A 229 5.80 35.60 5.72
N LYS A 230 4.50 35.61 5.52
CA LYS A 230 3.90 36.04 4.24
C LYS A 230 4.23 37.49 3.91
N GLU A 231 4.37 38.37 4.91
CA GLU A 231 4.72 39.78 4.71
C GLU A 231 6.17 39.95 4.23
N THR A 232 7.06 39.03 4.63
CA THR A 232 8.48 39.04 4.26
C THR A 232 8.80 38.17 3.04
N GLY A 233 7.83 37.40 2.56
CA GLY A 233 8.00 36.43 1.47
C GLY A 233 8.79 35.16 1.88
N ASN A 234 8.87 34.91 3.18
CA ASN A 234 9.48 33.73 3.77
C ASN A 234 8.43 32.62 4.01
N ASN A 235 8.90 31.41 4.30
CA ASN A 235 8.09 30.22 4.48
C ASN A 235 8.27 29.64 5.90
N TYR A 236 7.30 28.80 6.26
CA TYR A 236 7.44 27.85 7.35
C TYR A 236 7.67 26.47 6.74
N PHE A 237 8.73 25.77 7.15
CA PHE A 237 9.07 24.44 6.65
C PHE A 237 9.00 23.42 7.79
N VAL A 238 8.22 22.35 7.61
CA VAL A 238 8.02 21.30 8.60
C VAL A 238 8.60 19.98 8.08
N VAL A 239 9.50 19.40 8.88
CA VAL A 239 10.08 18.07 8.63
C VAL A 239 9.51 17.08 9.63
N CYS A 240 8.69 16.15 9.19
CA CYS A 240 8.21 15.06 10.01
C CYS A 240 9.09 13.82 9.77
N LEU A 241 9.67 13.25 10.83
CA LEU A 241 10.62 12.15 10.74
C LEU A 241 9.97 10.80 10.44
N THR A 242 8.72 10.56 10.89
CA THR A 242 7.99 9.31 10.62
C THR A 242 6.70 9.56 9.88
N ASN A 243 6.25 8.60 9.07
CA ASN A 243 4.89 8.60 8.56
C ASN A 243 4.02 7.49 9.17
N GLY A 244 4.56 6.76 10.14
CA GLY A 244 3.94 5.53 10.60
C GLY A 244 3.91 4.45 9.51
N SER A 245 3.30 3.33 9.83
CA SER A 245 3.07 2.23 8.88
C SER A 245 1.85 2.47 7.98
N TYR A 246 1.24 3.66 8.03
CA TYR A 246 -0.06 3.92 7.42
C TYR A 246 -0.01 5.15 6.51
N ASP A 247 -0.27 4.94 5.22
CA ASP A 247 -0.43 6.00 4.22
C ASP A 247 -1.49 7.05 4.63
N SER A 248 -2.45 6.70 5.51
CA SER A 248 -3.45 7.63 6.03
C SER A 248 -2.83 8.73 6.89
N ARG A 249 -1.83 8.42 7.75
CA ARG A 249 -1.17 9.44 8.58
C ARG A 249 -0.38 10.43 7.73
N ALA A 250 0.27 9.95 6.68
CA ALA A 250 0.96 10.81 5.73
C ALA A 250 0.00 11.77 5.01
N ARG A 251 -1.18 11.27 4.59
CA ARG A 251 -2.21 12.12 3.96
C ARG A 251 -2.80 13.15 4.92
N ASP A 252 -3.02 12.76 6.18
CA ASP A 252 -3.53 13.67 7.20
C ASP A 252 -2.54 14.82 7.45
N PHE A 253 -1.25 14.48 7.57
CA PHE A 253 -0.17 15.48 7.70
C PHE A 253 -0.08 16.40 6.47
N ASP A 254 -0.06 15.82 5.27
CA ASP A 254 -0.05 16.58 4.01
C ASP A 254 -1.23 17.56 3.93
N SER A 255 -2.44 17.10 4.29
CA SER A 255 -3.63 17.94 4.33
C SER A 255 -3.50 19.06 5.38
N ALA A 256 -2.99 18.76 6.59
CA ALA A 256 -2.81 19.74 7.66
C ALA A 256 -1.83 20.84 7.26
N MET A 257 -0.70 20.46 6.68
CA MET A 257 0.33 21.42 6.24
C MET A 257 -0.15 22.30 5.09
N ASN A 258 -0.88 21.73 4.13
CA ASN A 258 -1.49 22.52 3.06
C ASN A 258 -2.55 23.50 3.58
N ASP A 259 -3.38 23.08 4.52
CA ASP A 259 -4.42 23.93 5.11
C ASP A 259 -3.85 25.09 5.92
N ILE A 260 -2.75 24.88 6.63
CA ILE A 260 -2.08 25.95 7.40
C ILE A 260 -1.22 26.83 6.50
N GLY A 261 -0.77 26.31 5.37
CA GLY A 261 0.07 26.99 4.38
C GLY A 261 1.56 26.89 4.68
N ALA A 262 2.01 25.78 5.29
CA ALA A 262 3.41 25.43 5.50
C ALA A 262 3.95 24.55 4.39
N LYS A 263 5.19 24.76 3.99
CA LYS A 263 5.95 23.80 3.19
C LYS A 263 6.34 22.62 4.09
N HIS A 264 6.40 21.40 3.54
CA HIS A 264 6.64 20.24 4.39
C HIS A 264 7.26 19.08 3.65
N VAL A 265 7.92 18.22 4.41
CA VAL A 265 8.37 16.90 3.97
C VAL A 265 8.13 15.89 5.08
N ILE A 266 7.72 14.69 4.69
CA ILE A 266 7.53 13.56 5.61
C ILE A 266 8.53 12.46 5.28
N LEU A 267 9.39 12.15 6.24
CA LEU A 267 10.35 11.07 6.12
C LEU A 267 9.72 9.74 6.54
N ARG A 268 10.42 8.64 6.35
CA ARG A 268 9.89 7.30 6.52
C ARG A 268 10.67 6.49 7.55
N TYR A 269 11.17 7.13 8.60
CA TYR A 269 11.72 6.40 9.73
C TYR A 269 10.62 5.60 10.41
N PRO A 270 10.94 4.41 10.97
CA PRO A 270 9.92 3.55 11.55
C PRO A 270 9.35 4.17 12.83
N ASP A 271 8.03 4.12 12.98
CA ASP A 271 7.31 4.52 14.17
C ASP A 271 6.84 3.29 14.95
N LEU A 272 5.89 2.53 14.41
CA LEU A 272 5.32 1.36 15.04
C LEU A 272 5.56 0.09 14.22
N TYR A 273 5.92 -1.00 14.91
CA TYR A 273 5.90 -2.34 14.37
C TYR A 273 5.02 -3.24 15.25
N ARG A 274 3.97 -3.82 14.69
CA ARG A 274 2.99 -4.65 15.42
C ARG A 274 2.44 -3.98 16.68
N ARG A 275 2.14 -2.68 16.60
CA ARG A 275 1.65 -1.81 17.69
C ARG A 275 2.68 -1.52 18.79
N HIS A 276 3.94 -1.86 18.61
CA HIS A 276 5.04 -1.51 19.50
C HIS A 276 5.88 -0.43 18.85
N GLN A 277 6.28 0.56 19.66
CA GLN A 277 7.21 1.59 19.22
C GLN A 277 8.54 0.96 18.82
N VAL A 278 9.08 1.39 17.68
CA VAL A 278 10.39 0.95 17.19
C VAL A 278 11.47 1.81 17.82
N ALA A 279 12.47 1.19 18.47
CA ALA A 279 13.61 1.92 18.98
C ALA A 279 14.44 2.54 17.83
N TRP A 280 14.89 3.78 18.00
CA TRP A 280 15.65 4.50 16.97
C TRP A 280 17.17 4.38 17.09
N ASP A 281 17.69 3.63 18.06
CA ASP A 281 19.14 3.45 18.18
C ASP A 281 19.81 2.98 16.87
N PRO A 282 19.24 2.00 16.13
CA PRO A 282 19.80 1.61 14.84
C PRO A 282 19.72 2.68 13.74
N TYR A 283 18.83 3.67 13.90
CA TYR A 283 18.55 4.69 12.91
C TYR A 283 19.19 6.04 13.25
N THR A 284 19.74 6.17 14.43
CA THR A 284 20.28 7.43 14.98
C THR A 284 21.18 8.17 13.98
N ASN A 285 22.17 7.49 13.40
CA ASN A 285 23.08 8.11 12.46
C ASN A 285 22.39 8.68 11.20
N TYR A 286 21.38 8.00 10.70
CA TYR A 286 20.65 8.42 9.49
C TYR A 286 19.74 9.60 9.79
N ILE A 287 19.02 9.54 10.91
CA ILE A 287 18.18 10.65 11.38
C ILE A 287 19.04 11.88 11.62
N THR A 288 20.19 11.72 12.30
CA THR A 288 21.14 12.83 12.54
C THR A 288 21.64 13.44 11.25
N GLN A 289 21.93 12.63 10.22
CA GLN A 289 22.37 13.15 8.93
C GLN A 289 21.28 13.93 8.20
N ASP A 290 20.03 13.49 8.25
CA ASP A 290 18.91 14.21 7.66
C ASP A 290 18.64 15.52 8.42
N ILE A 291 18.65 15.49 9.76
CA ILE A 291 18.56 16.68 10.60
C ILE A 291 19.70 17.67 10.26
N ARG A 292 20.96 17.20 10.22
CA ARG A 292 22.11 18.03 9.85
C ARG A 292 21.97 18.62 8.46
N ARG A 293 21.47 17.86 7.50
CA ARG A 293 21.28 18.32 6.12
C ARG A 293 20.24 19.42 6.05
N VAL A 294 19.09 19.26 6.69
CA VAL A 294 18.05 20.28 6.67
C VAL A 294 18.45 21.53 7.47
N MET A 295 19.07 21.37 8.64
CA MET A 295 19.50 22.51 9.45
C MET A 295 20.57 23.34 8.75
N ASN A 296 21.50 22.72 8.04
CA ASN A 296 22.56 23.41 7.28
C ASN A 296 22.12 23.85 5.87
N TYR A 297 20.89 23.58 5.45
CA TYR A 297 20.44 23.87 4.08
C TYR A 297 20.22 25.37 3.85
N ARG A 298 19.71 26.09 4.87
CA ARG A 298 19.48 27.55 4.82
C ARG A 298 19.82 28.19 6.18
N ASN A 299 19.96 29.49 6.16
CA ASN A 299 20.10 30.26 7.39
C ASN A 299 18.67 30.51 7.96
N TRP A 300 18.17 29.55 8.76
CA TRP A 300 16.85 29.63 9.37
C TRP A 300 16.75 30.79 10.36
N SER A 301 15.62 31.49 10.39
CA SER A 301 15.37 32.54 11.40
C SER A 301 14.92 31.95 12.74
N LYS A 302 14.35 30.75 12.73
CA LYS A 302 13.93 30.00 13.91
C LYS A 302 13.95 28.51 13.59
N ILE A 303 14.34 27.70 14.57
CA ILE A 303 14.29 26.22 14.52
C ILE A 303 13.49 25.76 15.73
N VAL A 304 12.48 24.92 15.51
CA VAL A 304 11.58 24.43 16.57
C VAL A 304 11.57 22.92 16.57
N THR A 305 11.58 22.31 17.75
CA THR A 305 11.52 20.86 17.92
C THR A 305 10.89 20.45 19.24
N HIS A 306 10.81 19.16 19.50
CA HIS A 306 10.38 18.58 20.77
C HIS A 306 11.24 19.03 21.94
N ASN A 307 10.68 18.99 23.14
CA ASN A 307 11.41 19.29 24.35
C ASN A 307 12.13 18.04 24.94
N PRO A 308 13.09 18.21 25.87
CA PRO A 308 13.85 17.11 26.46
C PRO A 308 13.00 16.07 27.22
N ASP A 309 11.84 16.49 27.74
CA ASP A 309 10.91 15.60 28.42
C ASP A 309 10.07 14.77 27.44
N GLY A 310 10.07 15.14 26.14
CA GLY A 310 9.29 14.53 25.07
C GLY A 310 7.80 14.78 25.29
N GLU A 311 7.42 16.00 25.70
CA GLU A 311 6.11 16.48 26.11
C GLU A 311 5.52 15.58 27.23
N TYR A 312 4.94 14.47 26.88
CA TYR A 312 4.37 13.47 27.82
C TYR A 312 5.26 12.22 28.02
N GLY A 313 6.53 12.28 27.66
CA GLY A 313 7.50 11.20 27.86
C GLY A 313 7.71 10.30 26.65
N HIS A 314 7.23 10.68 25.47
CA HIS A 314 7.35 9.87 24.25
C HIS A 314 8.80 9.70 23.81
N GLN A 315 9.25 8.46 23.58
CA GLN A 315 10.66 8.17 23.31
C GLN A 315 11.16 8.77 21.98
N HIS A 316 10.34 8.79 20.93
CA HIS A 316 10.74 9.43 19.68
C HIS A 316 10.83 10.95 19.79
N HIS A 317 9.98 11.60 20.62
CA HIS A 317 10.09 13.03 20.87
C HIS A 317 11.40 13.36 21.60
N LYS A 318 11.72 12.62 22.67
CA LYS A 318 13.01 12.73 23.37
C LYS A 318 14.20 12.54 22.45
N LYS A 319 14.10 11.52 21.56
CA LYS A 319 15.17 11.25 20.62
C LYS A 319 15.28 12.33 19.54
N THR A 320 14.17 12.90 19.09
CA THR A 320 14.17 14.03 18.15
C THR A 320 14.83 15.24 18.79
N ASP A 321 14.45 15.60 20.02
CA ASP A 321 15.11 16.64 20.79
C ASP A 321 16.61 16.40 20.92
N GLU A 322 17.02 15.24 21.41
CA GLU A 322 18.43 14.85 21.58
C GLU A 322 19.23 15.10 20.28
N LEU A 323 18.71 14.64 19.13
CA LEU A 323 19.42 14.73 17.86
C LEU A 323 19.43 16.14 17.26
N VAL A 324 18.31 16.87 17.36
CA VAL A 324 18.25 18.27 16.88
C VAL A 324 19.13 19.15 17.72
N THR A 325 19.08 18.99 19.04
CA THR A 325 19.95 19.74 19.97
C THR A 325 21.42 19.43 19.73
N ALA A 326 21.79 18.14 19.56
CA ALA A 326 23.17 17.77 19.27
C ALA A 326 23.68 18.42 17.97
N VAL A 327 22.86 18.41 16.90
CA VAL A 327 23.23 19.04 15.63
C VAL A 327 23.28 20.56 15.75
N SER A 328 22.40 21.18 16.54
CA SER A 328 22.45 22.65 16.76
C SER A 328 23.75 23.12 17.39
N HIS A 329 24.32 22.31 18.28
CA HIS A 329 25.63 22.59 18.89
C HIS A 329 26.81 22.52 17.92
N GLU A 330 26.64 21.96 16.73
CA GLU A 330 27.67 21.97 15.69
C GLU A 330 27.83 23.34 15.02
N ASN A 331 26.84 24.23 15.15
CA ASN A 331 26.81 25.58 14.59
C ASN A 331 26.14 26.56 15.58
N ALA A 332 26.88 27.52 16.09
CA ALA A 332 26.37 28.50 17.05
C ALA A 332 25.14 29.27 16.55
N GLU A 333 25.06 29.56 15.25
CA GLU A 333 23.89 30.25 14.67
C GLU A 333 22.60 29.43 14.76
N HIS A 334 22.69 28.10 14.80
CA HIS A 334 21.54 27.24 14.99
C HIS A 334 21.10 27.19 16.45
N TYR A 335 22.07 27.12 17.36
CA TYR A 335 21.79 27.02 18.79
C TYR A 335 21.03 28.25 19.31
N ASP A 336 21.44 29.46 18.91
CA ASP A 336 20.79 30.71 19.31
C ASP A 336 19.35 30.85 18.75
N LYS A 337 18.98 30.04 17.78
CA LYS A 337 17.66 30.04 17.10
C LYS A 337 16.82 28.84 17.42
N LEU A 338 17.30 27.92 18.29
CA LEU A 338 16.59 26.71 18.67
C LEU A 338 15.58 26.96 19.76
N TYR A 339 14.35 26.54 19.53
CA TYR A 339 13.22 26.62 20.44
C TYR A 339 12.60 25.23 20.61
N TYR A 340 12.02 24.99 21.77
CA TYR A 340 11.41 23.74 22.16
C TYR A 340 9.93 23.89 22.39
N PHE A 341 9.14 22.87 22.09
CA PHE A 341 7.74 22.83 22.47
C PHE A 341 7.59 22.98 24.01
N GLU A 342 6.47 23.56 24.42
CA GLU A 342 6.11 23.71 25.84
C GLU A 342 6.07 22.34 26.54
N LYS A 343 6.39 22.37 27.82
CA LYS A 343 6.17 21.24 28.68
C LYS A 343 4.68 20.92 28.78
N PHE A 344 4.34 19.64 28.58
CA PHE A 344 3.00 19.15 28.76
C PHE A 344 2.65 19.04 30.26
N TYR A 345 1.41 19.42 30.60
CA TYR A 345 0.84 19.28 31.95
C TYR A 345 -0.45 18.48 31.88
N THR A 346 -0.69 17.60 32.84
CA THR A 346 -2.00 16.97 33.02
C THR A 346 -3.03 18.03 33.39
N GLN A 347 -4.30 17.78 33.12
CA GLN A 347 -5.37 18.75 33.27
C GLN A 347 -5.45 19.37 34.69
N ASP A 348 -5.14 18.56 35.69
CA ASP A 348 -5.12 18.95 37.13
C ASP A 348 -3.80 19.60 37.58
N ALA A 349 -2.77 19.59 36.73
CA ALA A 349 -1.45 20.13 37.03
C ALA A 349 -1.08 21.36 36.17
N ILE A 350 -1.98 21.89 35.35
CA ILE A 350 -1.73 23.12 34.58
C ILE A 350 -1.46 24.28 35.56
N PRO A 351 -0.30 24.95 35.45
CA PRO A 351 0.03 26.07 36.34
C PRO A 351 -0.99 27.20 36.20
N GLU A 352 -1.35 27.80 37.35
CA GLU A 352 -2.16 29.01 37.36
C GLU A 352 -1.41 30.13 36.63
N GLY A 353 -2.06 30.78 35.67
CA GLY A 353 -1.46 31.85 34.85
C GLY A 353 -0.61 31.40 33.68
N LEU A 354 -0.57 30.09 33.37
CA LEU A 354 0.03 29.65 32.12
C LEU A 354 -0.64 30.38 30.94
N ALA A 355 0.16 30.98 30.07
CA ALA A 355 -0.35 31.78 28.96
C ALA A 355 -1.11 30.92 27.96
N LYS A 356 -2.28 31.40 27.53
CA LYS A 356 -3.08 30.77 26.48
C LYS A 356 -2.85 31.47 25.16
N LEU A 357 -3.04 30.71 24.09
CA LEU A 357 -3.12 31.29 22.76
C LEU A 357 -4.25 32.33 22.66
N PRO A 358 -4.11 33.36 21.80
CA PRO A 358 -5.22 34.25 21.46
C PRO A 358 -6.43 33.44 21.01
N SER A 359 -7.63 33.84 21.40
CA SER A 359 -8.85 33.05 21.17
C SER A 359 -9.13 32.70 19.70
N ASP A 360 -8.84 33.60 18.77
CA ASP A 360 -8.99 33.39 17.34
C ASP A 360 -7.97 32.37 16.82
N VAL A 361 -6.75 32.38 17.34
CA VAL A 361 -5.69 31.41 17.00
C VAL A 361 -6.04 30.04 17.56
N ALA A 362 -6.47 29.95 18.83
CA ALA A 362 -6.90 28.70 19.44
C ALA A 362 -8.07 28.05 18.64
N GLN A 363 -9.09 28.84 18.30
CA GLN A 363 -10.22 28.38 17.50
C GLN A 363 -9.76 27.84 16.11
N LYS A 364 -8.86 28.56 15.45
CA LYS A 364 -8.31 28.11 14.17
C LYS A 364 -7.49 26.82 14.30
N LYS A 365 -6.65 26.72 15.34
CA LYS A 365 -5.89 25.49 15.65
C LYS A 365 -6.83 24.30 15.87
N HIS A 366 -7.86 24.45 16.71
CA HIS A 366 -8.86 23.40 16.96
C HIS A 366 -9.56 22.96 15.67
N ALA A 367 -9.95 23.92 14.82
CA ALA A 367 -10.59 23.61 13.55
C ALA A 367 -9.67 22.80 12.61
N LEU A 368 -8.38 23.14 12.54
CA LEU A 368 -7.39 22.42 11.74
C LEU A 368 -7.14 21.00 12.27
N ILE A 369 -6.99 20.85 13.59
CA ILE A 369 -6.83 19.55 14.25
C ILE A 369 -8.05 18.67 13.96
N PHE A 370 -9.25 19.19 14.19
CA PHE A 370 -10.49 18.46 13.97
C PHE A 370 -10.66 18.03 12.51
N LYS A 371 -10.34 18.91 11.57
CA LYS A 371 -10.45 18.63 10.14
C LYS A 371 -9.50 17.53 9.69
N ASN A 372 -8.24 17.56 10.14
CA ASN A 372 -7.17 16.75 9.56
C ASN A 372 -6.81 15.52 10.38
N TYR A 373 -6.97 15.57 11.71
CA TYR A 373 -6.52 14.52 12.64
C TYR A 373 -7.64 13.93 13.52
N PHE A 374 -8.91 14.18 13.21
CA PHE A 374 -10.06 13.82 14.05
C PHE A 374 -10.08 12.37 14.56
N ASP A 375 -9.67 11.41 13.71
CA ASP A 375 -9.70 10.00 14.05
C ASP A 375 -8.50 9.52 14.89
N ARG A 376 -7.60 10.41 15.29
CA ARG A 376 -6.41 10.06 16.07
C ARG A 376 -6.69 10.08 17.57
N GLY A 377 -6.37 8.98 18.25
CA GLY A 377 -6.60 8.86 19.70
C GLY A 377 -5.85 9.89 20.53
N ALA A 378 -4.60 10.23 20.12
CA ALA A 378 -3.79 11.26 20.78
C ALA A 378 -4.48 12.62 20.79
N ILE A 379 -5.15 13.01 19.72
CA ILE A 379 -5.85 14.29 19.60
C ILE A 379 -6.88 14.48 20.73
N ARG A 380 -7.70 13.46 20.99
CA ARG A 380 -8.72 13.50 22.04
C ARG A 380 -8.11 13.50 23.45
N MET A 381 -6.99 12.82 23.60
CA MET A 381 -6.30 12.71 24.89
C MET A 381 -5.71 14.05 25.34
N TYR A 382 -5.26 14.88 24.39
CA TYR A 382 -4.58 16.14 24.67
C TYR A 382 -5.41 17.38 24.35
N GLU A 383 -6.70 17.24 24.00
CA GLU A 383 -7.60 18.32 23.57
C GLU A 383 -7.64 19.48 24.58
N TYR A 384 -7.66 19.19 25.89
CA TYR A 384 -7.70 20.20 26.96
C TYR A 384 -6.44 21.06 27.02
N PHE A 385 -5.32 20.62 26.42
CA PHE A 385 -4.04 21.34 26.41
C PHE A 385 -3.81 22.17 25.14
N ASN A 386 -4.66 22.02 24.14
CA ASN A 386 -4.49 22.67 22.82
C ASN A 386 -4.52 24.19 22.84
N ASP A 387 -5.04 24.80 23.93
CA ASP A 387 -5.04 26.25 24.11
C ASP A 387 -3.70 26.81 24.60
N TYR A 388 -2.76 25.95 25.00
CA TYR A 388 -1.49 26.36 25.61
C TYR A 388 -0.32 26.04 24.67
N GLU A 389 0.43 27.06 24.32
CA GLU A 389 1.70 26.94 23.59
C GLU A 389 2.64 28.06 23.98
N ASN A 390 3.76 27.71 24.59
CA ASN A 390 4.83 28.63 24.93
C ASN A 390 6.15 28.01 24.48
N TRP A 391 7.00 28.81 23.83
CA TRP A 391 8.27 28.36 23.26
C TRP A 391 9.44 29.18 23.74
#